data_ee96b7ce6c37c43e1ae7887cbe4d1473
#
_entry.id   ee96b7ce6c37c43e1ae7887cbe4d1473
#
_cell.length_a   1.000
_cell.length_b   1.000
_cell.length_c   1.000
_cell.angle_alpha   90.00
_cell.angle_beta   90.00
_cell.angle_gamma   90.00
#
_symmetry.space_group_name_H-M   'P 1'
#
loop_
_entity.id
_entity.type
_entity.pdbx_description
1 polymer ?
#
loop_
_entity_poly.entity_id
_entity_poly.type
_entity_poly.pdbx_seq_one_letter_code
_entity_poly.pdbx_strand_id
1 'polypeptide(L)'
;MGYASMPGQDSLLKALTRTLSGGALEALGVRGVETLAPFTTELPASTLRMDRAWRMANGEVFHLEFQDRRERTLHRFLEYDALLANQIQARIRTVVLYHAHVASAPQELDIGTAIYRVENVFFSALDGDDALDEVEAHLRVGRWEPIVRLRLGLALSMRVEDRHQAMARVLNLLPRAPDDEERELAASAVLAFGDRALSDEDRRKLRKELKNVFRMAEELYEDGRREAAEDIAHRLLAEGVPVDGKSDGPASRKTRADAARGALTLT
;
A
#
# COMPACT_ATOMS: atom_id res chain seq x y z
N MET A 1 20.10 5.04 -5.91
CA MET A 1 19.68 5.10 -4.50
C MET A 1 18.25 4.54 -4.46
N GLY A 2 18.07 3.36 -3.89
CA GLY A 2 16.75 2.74 -3.81
C GLY A 2 16.01 3.37 -2.64
N TYR A 3 14.94 4.09 -2.92
CA TYR A 3 13.99 4.49 -1.89
C TYR A 3 13.29 3.23 -1.37
N ALA A 4 13.48 2.91 -0.11
CA ALA A 4 12.68 1.91 0.56
C ALA A 4 11.20 2.35 0.51
N SER A 5 10.28 1.42 0.29
CA SER A 5 8.85 1.64 0.50
C SER A 5 8.68 2.24 1.90
N MET A 6 7.85 3.28 2.05
CA MET A 6 7.52 3.75 3.39
C MET A 6 6.74 2.64 4.10
N PRO A 7 7.28 2.09 5.21
CA PRO A 7 6.53 1.13 5.99
C PRO A 7 5.21 1.78 6.41
N GLY A 8 4.09 1.14 6.17
CA GLY A 8 2.78 1.68 6.54
C GLY A 8 1.87 2.13 5.39
N GLN A 9 2.38 2.36 4.16
CA GLN A 9 1.50 2.69 3.02
C GLN A 9 0.54 1.55 2.70
N ASP A 10 1.03 0.32 2.73
CA ASP A 10 0.25 -0.89 2.55
C ASP A 10 -0.82 -1.03 3.65
N SER A 11 -0.42 -0.95 4.93
CA SER A 11 -1.35 -1.00 6.05
C SER A 11 -2.41 0.10 5.97
N LEU A 12 -2.01 1.28 5.49
CA LEU A 12 -2.92 2.41 5.32
C LEU A 12 -3.91 2.19 4.18
N LEU A 13 -3.47 1.68 3.02
CA LEU A 13 -4.39 1.28 1.94
C LEU A 13 -5.34 0.17 2.40
N LYS A 14 -4.84 -0.82 3.14
CA LYS A 14 -5.68 -1.85 3.77
C LYS A 14 -6.73 -1.25 4.71
N ALA A 15 -6.37 -0.22 5.49
CA ALA A 15 -7.32 0.48 6.35
C ALA A 15 -8.35 1.28 5.53
N LEU A 16 -7.90 2.04 4.52
CA LEU A 16 -8.77 2.79 3.61
C LEU A 16 -9.76 1.90 2.86
N THR A 17 -9.33 0.69 2.51
CA THR A 17 -10.13 -0.28 1.74
C THR A 17 -10.87 -1.29 2.62
N ARG A 18 -10.83 -1.16 3.95
CA ARG A 18 -11.50 -2.08 4.90
C ARG A 18 -12.99 -2.21 4.64
N THR A 19 -13.64 -1.13 4.26
CA THR A 19 -15.07 -1.07 3.92
C THR A 19 -15.24 -0.60 2.48
N LEU A 20 -14.89 -1.45 1.51
CA LEU A 20 -15.18 -1.18 0.10
C LEU A 20 -16.62 -1.59 -0.20
N SER A 21 -17.54 -0.67 0.00
CA SER A 21 -18.94 -0.82 -0.40
C SER A 21 -19.35 0.32 -1.32
N GLY A 22 -20.39 0.09 -2.13
CA GLY A 22 -21.11 1.16 -2.80
C GLY A 22 -20.27 2.09 -3.70
N GLY A 23 -19.50 1.54 -4.63
CA GLY A 23 -18.82 2.35 -5.64
C GLY A 23 -17.47 2.94 -5.19
N ALA A 24 -16.97 2.64 -3.98
CA ALA A 24 -15.68 3.14 -3.51
C ALA A 24 -14.51 2.77 -4.45
N LEU A 25 -14.57 1.60 -5.10
CA LEU A 25 -13.58 1.17 -6.10
C LEU A 25 -13.62 2.02 -7.38
N GLU A 26 -14.75 2.67 -7.68
CA GLU A 26 -14.86 3.58 -8.82
C GLU A 26 -13.96 4.81 -8.65
N ALA A 27 -13.66 5.24 -7.41
CA ALA A 27 -12.68 6.27 -7.11
C ALA A 27 -11.26 5.91 -7.60
N LEU A 28 -10.99 4.62 -7.74
CA LEU A 28 -9.74 4.06 -8.26
C LEU A 28 -9.84 3.65 -9.73
N GLY A 29 -10.94 4.02 -10.42
CA GLY A 29 -11.20 3.64 -11.81
C GLY A 29 -11.62 2.18 -12.00
N VAL A 30 -11.85 1.42 -10.91
CA VAL A 30 -12.25 0.00 -10.96
C VAL A 30 -13.77 -0.10 -10.99
N ARG A 31 -14.32 -0.65 -12.08
CA ARG A 31 -15.76 -0.75 -12.31
C ARG A 31 -16.26 -2.18 -12.27
N GLY A 32 -17.57 -2.35 -11.99
CA GLY A 32 -18.25 -3.63 -12.04
C GLY A 32 -17.85 -4.59 -10.92
N VAL A 33 -17.51 -4.06 -9.75
CA VAL A 33 -17.18 -4.85 -8.55
C VAL A 33 -18.21 -4.55 -7.46
N GLU A 34 -19.01 -5.58 -7.13
CA GLU A 34 -19.88 -5.60 -5.95
C GLU A 34 -19.29 -6.56 -4.92
N THR A 35 -18.69 -6.01 -3.85
CA THR A 35 -18.10 -6.80 -2.78
C THR A 35 -19.16 -7.19 -1.74
N LEU A 36 -19.10 -8.42 -1.23
CA LEU A 36 -19.96 -8.90 -0.14
C LEU A 36 -19.22 -8.92 1.20
N ALA A 37 -18.11 -9.64 1.26
CA ALA A 37 -17.33 -9.81 2.48
C ALA A 37 -15.84 -10.01 2.16
N PRO A 38 -14.94 -9.51 3.00
CA PRO A 38 -13.51 -9.80 2.86
C PRO A 38 -13.22 -11.27 3.16
N PHE A 39 -12.21 -11.81 2.50
CA PHE A 39 -11.62 -13.10 2.83
C PHE A 39 -10.41 -12.93 3.74
N THR A 40 -10.08 -14.01 4.45
CA THR A 40 -8.75 -14.15 5.03
C THR A 40 -7.70 -14.20 3.92
N THR A 41 -6.64 -13.44 4.07
CA THR A 41 -5.54 -13.33 3.08
C THR A 41 -4.36 -14.23 3.41
N GLU A 42 -4.47 -15.05 4.46
CA GLU A 42 -3.47 -16.03 4.83
C GLU A 42 -3.69 -17.32 4.04
N LEU A 43 -2.71 -17.71 3.24
CA LEU A 43 -2.74 -18.94 2.45
C LEU A 43 -2.02 -20.07 3.18
N PRO A 44 -2.63 -21.28 3.30
CA PRO A 44 -1.97 -22.41 3.94
C PRO A 44 -0.75 -22.85 3.13
N ALA A 45 0.34 -23.19 3.84
CA ALA A 45 1.59 -23.74 3.32
C ALA A 45 2.54 -22.78 2.57
N SER A 46 2.29 -21.47 2.56
CA SER A 46 3.29 -20.50 2.11
C SER A 46 3.29 -19.29 3.03
N THR A 47 4.44 -18.64 3.17
CA THR A 47 4.56 -17.32 3.80
C THR A 47 3.97 -16.21 2.91
N LEU A 48 3.23 -16.58 1.88
CA LEU A 48 2.64 -15.67 0.91
C LEU A 48 1.39 -15.03 1.53
N ARG A 49 1.39 -13.70 1.59
CA ARG A 49 0.24 -12.91 2.02
C ARG A 49 -0.25 -12.08 0.84
N MET A 50 -1.54 -12.19 0.55
CA MET A 50 -2.24 -11.29 -0.37
C MET A 50 -2.65 -10.03 0.37
N ASP A 51 -2.70 -8.90 -0.33
CA ASP A 51 -3.11 -7.66 0.30
C ASP A 51 -4.58 -7.67 0.69
N ARG A 52 -5.48 -7.90 -0.26
CA ARG A 52 -6.92 -7.98 0.01
C ARG A 52 -7.66 -8.87 -0.99
N ALA A 53 -8.62 -9.64 -0.50
CA ALA A 53 -9.55 -10.38 -1.33
C ALA A 53 -10.97 -10.32 -0.78
N TRP A 54 -11.96 -10.23 -1.68
CA TRP A 54 -13.39 -10.19 -1.35
C TRP A 54 -14.18 -11.13 -2.25
N ARG A 55 -15.26 -11.72 -1.72
CA ARG A 55 -16.26 -12.38 -2.55
C ARG A 55 -17.11 -11.32 -3.23
N MET A 56 -17.35 -11.50 -4.53
CA MET A 56 -18.24 -10.66 -5.30
C MET A 56 -19.67 -11.22 -5.31
N ALA A 57 -20.66 -10.37 -5.60
CA ALA A 57 -22.06 -10.78 -5.68
C ALA A 57 -22.32 -11.85 -6.76
N ASN A 58 -21.52 -11.86 -7.84
CA ASN A 58 -21.59 -12.85 -8.91
C ASN A 58 -20.88 -14.19 -8.58
N GLY A 59 -20.37 -14.35 -7.35
CA GLY A 59 -19.67 -15.55 -6.89
C GLY A 59 -18.17 -15.60 -7.22
N GLU A 60 -17.65 -14.65 -7.98
CA GLU A 60 -16.23 -14.51 -8.24
C GLU A 60 -15.51 -13.93 -7.01
N VAL A 61 -14.18 -13.94 -7.01
CA VAL A 61 -13.35 -13.28 -6.02
C VAL A 61 -12.63 -12.10 -6.66
N PHE A 62 -12.70 -10.96 -6.00
CA PHE A 62 -11.95 -9.78 -6.31
C PHE A 62 -10.67 -9.78 -5.45
N HIS A 63 -9.52 -9.80 -6.11
CA HIS A 63 -8.19 -9.73 -5.48
C HIS A 63 -7.57 -8.38 -5.80
N LEU A 64 -7.17 -7.63 -4.76
CA LEU A 64 -6.59 -6.31 -4.87
C LEU A 64 -5.18 -6.32 -4.28
N GLU A 65 -4.20 -5.92 -5.09
CA GLU A 65 -2.78 -5.80 -4.72
C GLU A 65 -2.32 -4.35 -4.78
N PHE A 66 -1.43 -3.95 -3.87
CA PHE A 66 -0.84 -2.63 -3.83
C PHE A 66 0.65 -2.71 -4.15
N GLN A 67 1.10 -1.93 -5.14
CA GLN A 67 2.48 -1.96 -5.59
C GLN A 67 3.12 -0.57 -5.58
N ASP A 68 4.14 -0.44 -4.74
CA ASP A 68 4.97 0.76 -4.67
C ASP A 68 5.97 0.85 -5.84
N ARG A 69 6.30 -0.29 -6.45
CA ARG A 69 7.26 -0.39 -7.54
C ARG A 69 6.66 -1.14 -8.71
N ARG A 70 7.22 -0.88 -9.90
CA ARG A 70 6.87 -1.64 -11.08
C ARG A 70 7.19 -3.12 -10.86
N GLU A 71 6.18 -3.96 -10.92
CA GLU A 71 6.36 -5.41 -10.95
C GLU A 71 7.01 -5.79 -12.29
N ARG A 72 8.03 -6.64 -12.24
CA ARG A 72 8.75 -7.08 -13.46
C ARG A 72 8.06 -8.24 -14.14
N THR A 73 7.36 -9.05 -13.39
CA THR A 73 6.67 -10.25 -13.83
C THR A 73 5.47 -10.53 -12.92
N LEU A 74 4.47 -11.25 -13.45
CA LEU A 74 3.24 -11.54 -12.70
C LEU A 74 3.26 -12.92 -12.02
N HIS A 75 4.41 -13.62 -11.94
CA HIS A 75 4.49 -14.96 -11.37
C HIS A 75 3.96 -15.01 -9.93
N ARG A 76 4.30 -14.03 -9.10
CA ARG A 76 3.83 -13.95 -7.71
C ARG A 76 2.31 -13.85 -7.63
N PHE A 77 1.70 -13.00 -8.44
CA PHE A 77 0.25 -12.85 -8.47
C PHE A 77 -0.45 -14.08 -9.03
N LEU A 78 0.13 -14.71 -10.06
CA LEU A 78 -0.35 -15.99 -10.57
C LEU A 78 -0.34 -17.07 -9.49
N GLU A 79 0.73 -17.15 -8.69
CA GLU A 79 0.83 -18.11 -7.58
C GLU A 79 -0.25 -17.85 -6.53
N TYR A 80 -0.46 -16.59 -6.12
CA TYR A 80 -1.52 -16.23 -5.18
C TYR A 80 -2.90 -16.63 -5.70
N ASP A 81 -3.21 -16.25 -6.93
CA ASP A 81 -4.51 -16.52 -7.53
C ASP A 81 -4.74 -18.00 -7.77
N ALA A 82 -3.72 -18.76 -8.15
CA ALA A 82 -3.81 -20.20 -8.33
C ALA A 82 -4.12 -20.91 -6.99
N LEU A 83 -3.43 -20.54 -5.91
CA LEU A 83 -3.68 -21.08 -4.58
C LEU A 83 -5.09 -20.71 -4.08
N LEU A 84 -5.47 -19.44 -4.24
CA LEU A 84 -6.78 -18.95 -3.84
C LEU A 84 -7.91 -19.63 -4.65
N ALA A 85 -7.77 -19.71 -5.98
CA ALA A 85 -8.74 -20.36 -6.85
C ALA A 85 -8.90 -21.84 -6.51
N ASN A 86 -7.80 -22.54 -6.19
CA ASN A 86 -7.83 -23.93 -5.75
C ASN A 86 -8.56 -24.10 -4.40
N GLN A 87 -8.35 -23.18 -3.47
CA GLN A 87 -8.98 -23.24 -2.15
C GLN A 87 -10.49 -22.97 -2.19
N ILE A 88 -10.91 -21.97 -2.96
CA ILE A 88 -12.31 -21.50 -2.94
C ILE A 88 -13.14 -21.93 -4.16
N GLN A 89 -12.52 -22.58 -5.15
CA GLN A 89 -13.14 -23.08 -6.38
C GLN A 89 -13.96 -22.00 -7.12
N ALA A 90 -13.40 -20.77 -7.21
CA ALA A 90 -14.03 -19.63 -7.87
C ALA A 90 -13.06 -18.95 -8.85
N ARG A 91 -13.62 -18.17 -9.77
CA ARG A 91 -12.84 -17.31 -10.66
C ARG A 91 -12.29 -16.13 -9.86
N ILE A 92 -11.07 -15.71 -10.19
CA ILE A 92 -10.39 -14.57 -9.56
C ILE A 92 -10.32 -13.44 -10.58
N ARG A 93 -10.66 -12.21 -10.13
CA ARG A 93 -10.38 -10.96 -10.84
C ARG A 93 -9.34 -10.20 -10.04
N THR A 94 -8.13 -10.06 -10.58
CA THR A 94 -7.01 -9.41 -9.92
C THR A 94 -6.79 -8.02 -10.48
N VAL A 95 -6.78 -7.05 -9.57
CA VAL A 95 -6.45 -5.64 -9.85
C VAL A 95 -5.22 -5.25 -9.05
N VAL A 96 -4.26 -4.62 -9.73
CA VAL A 96 -3.02 -4.14 -9.12
C VAL A 96 -3.01 -2.62 -9.15
N LEU A 97 -2.98 -2.00 -7.97
CA LEU A 97 -2.89 -0.56 -7.81
C LEU A 97 -1.41 -0.16 -7.73
N TYR A 98 -0.98 0.68 -8.65
CA TYR A 98 0.38 1.19 -8.71
C TYR A 98 0.46 2.63 -8.21
N HIS A 99 1.45 2.87 -7.35
CA HIS A 99 1.77 4.21 -6.85
C HIS A 99 2.08 5.20 -8.00
N ALA A 100 1.89 6.49 -7.74
CA ALA A 100 1.99 7.59 -8.71
C ALA A 100 3.27 7.64 -9.56
N HIS A 101 4.40 7.11 -9.05
CA HIS A 101 5.66 7.09 -9.80
C HIS A 101 5.81 5.90 -10.75
N VAL A 102 4.85 4.96 -10.76
CA VAL A 102 4.83 3.84 -11.69
C VAL A 102 3.84 4.17 -12.81
N ALA A 103 4.35 4.31 -14.03
CA ALA A 103 3.54 4.66 -15.19
C ALA A 103 3.17 3.46 -16.08
N SER A 104 3.80 2.31 -15.88
CA SER A 104 3.54 1.09 -16.67
C SER A 104 4.00 -0.16 -15.93
N ALA A 105 3.26 -1.26 -16.13
CA ALA A 105 3.61 -2.58 -15.61
C ALA A 105 3.07 -3.68 -16.56
N PRO A 106 3.58 -4.93 -16.48
CA PRO A 106 3.01 -6.05 -17.23
C PRO A 106 1.53 -6.25 -16.85
N GLN A 107 0.69 -6.57 -17.84
CA GLN A 107 -0.71 -6.94 -17.64
C GLN A 107 -0.98 -8.40 -17.97
N GLU A 108 -0.02 -9.06 -18.62
CA GLU A 108 -0.16 -10.43 -19.08
C GLU A 108 1.14 -11.20 -18.83
N LEU A 109 0.99 -12.46 -18.47
CA LEU A 109 2.06 -13.44 -18.33
C LEU A 109 1.66 -14.70 -19.08
N ASP A 110 2.38 -15.01 -20.13
CA ASP A 110 2.28 -16.28 -20.85
C ASP A 110 3.24 -17.29 -20.23
N ILE A 111 2.71 -18.39 -19.71
CA ILE A 111 3.48 -19.52 -19.19
C ILE A 111 3.41 -20.74 -20.12
N GLY A 112 2.97 -20.54 -21.37
CA GLY A 112 2.82 -21.60 -22.38
C GLY A 112 1.54 -22.42 -22.25
N THR A 113 1.27 -22.96 -21.08
CA THR A 113 0.05 -23.74 -20.79
C THR A 113 -1.15 -22.90 -20.39
N ALA A 114 -0.92 -21.65 -20.01
CA ALA A 114 -1.95 -20.69 -19.63
C ALA A 114 -1.47 -19.24 -19.83
N ILE A 115 -2.42 -18.35 -20.06
CA ILE A 115 -2.21 -16.91 -20.08
C ILE A 115 -2.87 -16.32 -18.86
N TYR A 116 -2.06 -15.73 -17.97
CA TYR A 116 -2.51 -15.04 -16.79
C TYR A 116 -2.61 -13.54 -17.04
N ARG A 117 -3.70 -12.89 -16.60
CA ARG A 117 -3.96 -11.47 -16.82
C ARG A 117 -4.39 -10.78 -15.54
N VAL A 118 -3.92 -9.54 -15.38
CA VAL A 118 -4.32 -8.62 -14.32
C VAL A 118 -4.80 -7.30 -14.90
N GLU A 119 -5.59 -6.57 -14.12
CA GLU A 119 -5.99 -5.20 -14.42
C GLU A 119 -5.07 -4.25 -13.63
N ASN A 120 -4.32 -3.39 -14.32
CA ASN A 120 -3.45 -2.41 -13.67
C ASN A 120 -4.14 -1.06 -13.58
N VAL A 121 -4.12 -0.46 -12.39
CA VAL A 121 -4.55 0.92 -12.12
C VAL A 121 -3.35 1.73 -11.66
N PHE A 122 -3.06 2.80 -12.38
CA PHE A 122 -1.96 3.72 -12.06
C PHE A 122 -2.52 5.01 -11.48
N PHE A 123 -2.10 5.38 -10.28
CA PHE A 123 -2.59 6.64 -9.67
C PHE A 123 -2.23 7.86 -10.52
N SER A 124 -1.09 7.83 -11.22
CA SER A 124 -0.70 8.90 -12.16
C SER A 124 -1.64 9.09 -13.36
N ALA A 125 -2.47 8.09 -13.67
CA ALA A 125 -3.46 8.18 -14.74
C ALA A 125 -4.84 8.66 -14.27
N LEU A 126 -5.07 8.71 -12.95
CA LEU A 126 -6.30 9.22 -12.35
C LEU A 126 -6.23 10.75 -12.24
N ASP A 127 -7.38 11.40 -12.34
CA ASP A 127 -7.49 12.86 -12.22
C ASP A 127 -7.78 13.26 -10.78
N GLY A 128 -6.82 13.97 -10.16
CA GLY A 128 -6.89 14.39 -8.76
C GLY A 128 -7.75 15.64 -8.57
N ASP A 129 -7.82 16.50 -9.57
CA ASP A 129 -8.68 17.70 -9.50
C ASP A 129 -10.15 17.31 -9.61
N ASP A 130 -10.50 16.43 -10.53
CA ASP A 130 -11.84 15.84 -10.61
C ASP A 130 -12.21 15.10 -9.31
N ALA A 131 -11.27 14.35 -8.75
CA ALA A 131 -11.48 13.65 -7.48
C ALA A 131 -11.82 14.63 -6.33
N LEU A 132 -11.12 15.76 -6.25
CA LEU A 132 -11.37 16.79 -5.25
C LEU A 132 -12.70 17.52 -5.51
N ASP A 133 -13.07 17.77 -6.76
CA ASP A 133 -14.36 18.38 -7.13
C ASP A 133 -15.52 17.50 -6.67
N GLU A 134 -15.41 16.18 -6.84
CA GLU A 134 -16.42 15.24 -6.37
C GLU A 134 -16.48 15.16 -4.84
N VAL A 135 -15.33 15.20 -4.15
CA VAL A 135 -15.28 15.30 -2.67
C VAL A 135 -16.03 16.55 -2.20
N GLU A 136 -15.76 17.70 -2.80
CA GLU A 136 -16.44 18.95 -2.47
C GLU A 136 -17.95 18.87 -2.70
N ALA A 137 -18.37 18.24 -3.82
CA ALA A 137 -19.77 18.08 -4.15
C ALA A 137 -20.50 17.21 -3.10
N HIS A 138 -19.91 16.10 -2.68
CA HIS A 138 -20.47 15.24 -1.63
C HIS A 138 -20.56 15.96 -0.29
N LEU A 139 -19.48 16.63 0.11
CA LEU A 139 -19.43 17.36 1.38
C LEU A 139 -20.38 18.57 1.40
N ARG A 140 -20.68 19.17 0.25
CA ARG A 140 -21.66 20.28 0.16
C ARG A 140 -23.06 19.83 0.56
N VAL A 141 -23.41 18.58 0.30
CA VAL A 141 -24.70 17.99 0.67
C VAL A 141 -24.62 17.13 1.97
N GLY A 142 -23.54 17.27 2.71
CA GLY A 142 -23.36 16.59 4.00
C GLY A 142 -23.15 15.07 3.90
N ARG A 143 -22.67 14.58 2.75
CA ARG A 143 -22.40 13.15 2.54
C ARG A 143 -20.94 12.83 2.76
N TRP A 144 -20.70 11.83 3.59
CA TRP A 144 -19.38 11.20 3.77
C TRP A 144 -19.53 9.70 3.52
N GLU A 145 -18.91 9.21 2.48
CA GLU A 145 -18.99 7.82 2.02
C GLU A 145 -17.55 7.28 1.79
N PRO A 146 -17.35 5.97 1.73
CA PRO A 146 -16.03 5.39 1.46
C PRO A 146 -15.31 5.95 0.23
N ILE A 147 -16.07 6.30 -0.82
CA ILE A 147 -15.55 6.92 -2.03
C ILE A 147 -14.98 8.32 -1.77
N VAL A 148 -15.61 9.11 -0.90
CA VAL A 148 -15.15 10.45 -0.52
C VAL A 148 -13.81 10.36 0.23
N ARG A 149 -13.72 9.44 1.20
CA ARG A 149 -12.50 9.17 1.94
C ARG A 149 -11.35 8.74 1.04
N LEU A 150 -11.59 7.80 0.10
CA LEU A 150 -10.58 7.32 -0.84
C LEU A 150 -10.10 8.44 -1.76
N ARG A 151 -11.01 9.20 -2.36
CA ARG A 151 -10.66 10.31 -3.24
C ARG A 151 -9.86 11.38 -2.51
N LEU A 152 -10.31 11.80 -1.32
CA LEU A 152 -9.60 12.78 -0.51
C LEU A 152 -8.20 12.29 -0.11
N GLY A 153 -8.09 11.05 0.36
CA GLY A 153 -6.83 10.45 0.80
C GLY A 153 -5.80 10.26 -0.32
N LEU A 154 -6.26 10.01 -1.54
CA LEU A 154 -5.40 9.65 -2.67
C LEU A 154 -5.20 10.79 -3.69
N ALA A 155 -5.97 11.90 -3.62
CA ALA A 155 -5.95 12.97 -4.61
C ALA A 155 -4.54 13.51 -4.91
N LEU A 156 -3.71 13.70 -3.88
CA LEU A 156 -2.33 14.19 -4.06
C LEU A 156 -1.39 13.18 -4.72
N SER A 157 -1.75 11.90 -4.81
CA SER A 157 -1.02 10.90 -5.58
C SER A 157 -1.51 10.76 -7.02
N MET A 158 -2.60 11.41 -7.36
CA MET A 158 -3.13 11.46 -8.71
C MET A 158 -2.53 12.61 -9.51
N ARG A 159 -2.86 12.70 -10.77
CA ARG A 159 -2.49 13.85 -11.61
C ARG A 159 -3.31 15.06 -11.19
N VAL A 160 -2.66 16.17 -10.90
CA VAL A 160 -3.28 17.48 -10.61
C VAL A 160 -2.58 18.57 -11.41
N GLU A 161 -3.31 19.62 -11.79
CA GLU A 161 -2.76 20.76 -12.54
C GLU A 161 -1.81 21.59 -11.67
N ASP A 162 -2.27 21.96 -10.46
CA ASP A 162 -1.49 22.70 -9.47
C ASP A 162 -1.42 21.94 -8.14
N ARG A 163 -0.24 21.46 -7.82
CA ARG A 163 0.01 20.66 -6.61
C ARG A 163 -0.21 21.46 -5.33
N HIS A 164 0.14 22.75 -5.32
CA HIS A 164 -0.07 23.61 -4.16
C HIS A 164 -1.55 23.88 -3.92
N GLN A 165 -2.30 24.15 -4.99
CA GLN A 165 -3.73 24.36 -4.91
C GLN A 165 -4.45 23.09 -4.45
N ALA A 166 -4.09 21.93 -5.02
CA ALA A 166 -4.65 20.64 -4.61
C ALA A 166 -4.38 20.36 -3.12
N MET A 167 -3.14 20.61 -2.64
CA MET A 167 -2.81 20.48 -1.22
C MET A 167 -3.64 21.41 -0.33
N ALA A 168 -3.80 22.67 -0.72
CA ALA A 168 -4.64 23.61 0.03
C ALA A 168 -6.10 23.15 0.08
N ARG A 169 -6.65 22.61 -1.03
CA ARG A 169 -8.00 22.04 -1.08
C ARG A 169 -8.12 20.86 -0.10
N VAL A 170 -7.19 19.91 -0.16
CA VAL A 170 -7.16 18.75 0.76
C VAL A 170 -7.17 19.19 2.22
N LEU A 171 -6.30 20.15 2.61
CA LEU A 171 -6.22 20.67 3.98
C LEU A 171 -7.53 21.35 4.42
N ASN A 172 -8.25 22.00 3.50
CA ASN A 172 -9.55 22.62 3.79
C ASN A 172 -10.71 21.61 3.88
N LEU A 173 -10.58 20.44 3.25
CA LEU A 173 -11.61 19.43 3.20
C LEU A 173 -11.51 18.43 4.36
N LEU A 174 -10.29 18.11 4.84
CA LEU A 174 -10.06 17.18 5.93
C LEU A 174 -10.86 17.50 7.21
N PRO A 175 -10.97 18.76 7.69
CA PRO A 175 -11.76 19.07 8.88
C PRO A 175 -13.27 18.80 8.73
N ARG A 176 -13.75 18.56 7.51
CA ARG A 176 -15.16 18.28 7.21
C ARG A 176 -15.51 16.79 7.28
N ALA A 177 -14.55 15.94 7.60
CA ALA A 177 -14.81 14.53 7.93
C ALA A 177 -15.77 14.43 9.14
N PRO A 178 -16.64 13.41 9.18
CA PRO A 178 -17.74 13.34 10.17
C PRO A 178 -17.27 13.17 11.60
N ASP A 179 -16.14 12.53 11.81
CA ASP A 179 -15.55 12.26 13.12
C ASP A 179 -14.02 12.23 13.07
N ASP A 180 -13.39 12.05 14.21
CA ASP A 180 -11.95 12.07 14.36
C ASP A 180 -11.29 10.84 13.69
N GLU A 181 -11.93 9.67 13.74
CA GLU A 181 -11.40 8.43 13.13
C GLU A 181 -11.33 8.57 11.60
N GLU A 182 -12.39 9.02 10.97
CA GLU A 182 -12.43 9.24 9.51
C GLU A 182 -11.46 10.35 9.08
N ARG A 183 -11.34 11.42 9.88
CA ARG A 183 -10.39 12.50 9.63
C ARG A 183 -8.94 12.04 9.74
N GLU A 184 -8.60 11.29 10.81
CA GLU A 184 -7.26 10.74 11.03
C GLU A 184 -6.89 9.75 9.91
N LEU A 185 -7.82 8.88 9.50
CA LEU A 185 -7.59 7.92 8.41
C LEU A 185 -7.35 8.63 7.08
N ALA A 186 -8.18 9.62 6.73
CA ALA A 186 -8.01 10.40 5.51
C ALA A 186 -6.70 11.19 5.51
N ALA A 187 -6.36 11.85 6.63
CA ALA A 187 -5.12 12.61 6.79
C ALA A 187 -3.87 11.71 6.70
N SER A 188 -3.94 10.53 7.28
CA SER A 188 -2.87 9.53 7.20
C SER A 188 -2.66 9.06 5.77
N ALA A 189 -3.74 8.85 5.02
CA ALA A 189 -3.68 8.51 3.60
C ALA A 189 -3.06 9.63 2.77
N VAL A 190 -3.53 10.87 2.96
CA VAL A 190 -2.97 12.05 2.29
C VAL A 190 -1.46 12.14 2.51
N LEU A 191 -1.00 11.91 3.72
CA LEU A 191 0.42 11.96 4.03
C LEU A 191 1.20 10.80 3.39
N ALA A 192 0.73 9.57 3.56
CA ALA A 192 1.44 8.39 3.10
C ALA A 192 1.54 8.34 1.56
N PHE A 193 0.47 8.70 0.85
CA PHE A 193 0.41 8.63 -0.60
C PHE A 193 0.84 9.94 -1.28
N GLY A 194 0.57 11.09 -0.67
CA GLY A 194 1.01 12.39 -1.17
C GLY A 194 2.51 12.63 -1.03
N ASP A 195 3.16 12.02 -0.05
CA ASP A 195 4.56 12.28 0.33
C ASP A 195 5.54 12.20 -0.86
N ARG A 196 5.38 11.23 -1.76
CA ARG A 196 6.25 11.07 -2.93
C ARG A 196 5.90 11.98 -4.11
N ALA A 197 4.71 12.53 -4.11
CA ALA A 197 4.23 13.44 -5.16
C ALA A 197 4.52 14.91 -4.82
N LEU A 198 4.92 15.21 -3.58
CA LEU A 198 5.16 16.56 -3.06
C LEU A 198 6.64 16.92 -3.05
N SER A 199 6.94 18.22 -3.21
CA SER A 199 8.27 18.76 -2.92
C SER A 199 8.63 18.61 -1.44
N ASP A 200 9.91 18.68 -1.08
CA ASP A 200 10.33 18.61 0.32
C ASP A 200 9.75 19.74 1.18
N GLU A 201 9.49 20.91 0.59
CA GLU A 201 8.86 22.04 1.24
C GLU A 201 7.38 21.78 1.51
N ASP A 202 6.63 21.34 0.50
CA ASP A 202 5.22 21.01 0.62
C ASP A 202 4.98 19.88 1.59
N ARG A 203 5.85 18.87 1.55
CA ARG A 203 5.84 17.75 2.49
C ARG A 203 5.99 18.23 3.94
N ARG A 204 6.94 19.12 4.20
CA ARG A 204 7.13 19.71 5.53
C ARG A 204 5.91 20.53 5.96
N LYS A 205 5.33 21.30 5.03
CA LYS A 205 4.13 22.09 5.29
C LYS A 205 2.94 21.18 5.60
N LEU A 206 2.69 20.17 4.78
CA LEU A 206 1.62 19.19 4.98
C LEU A 206 1.75 18.50 6.35
N ARG A 207 2.94 18.01 6.69
CA ARG A 207 3.20 17.38 7.98
C ARG A 207 2.97 18.32 9.16
N LYS A 208 3.34 19.59 9.02
CA LYS A 208 3.10 20.60 10.08
C LYS A 208 1.61 20.83 10.30
N GLU A 209 0.84 21.01 9.22
CA GLU A 209 -0.60 21.25 9.29
C GLU A 209 -1.36 20.02 9.83
N LEU A 210 -0.90 18.82 9.50
CA LEU A 210 -1.54 17.59 9.94
C LEU A 210 -1.04 17.07 11.30
N LYS A 211 -0.07 17.73 11.94
CA LYS A 211 0.58 17.26 13.18
C LYS A 211 -0.39 16.97 14.33
N ASN A 212 -1.52 17.65 14.38
CA ASN A 212 -2.54 17.44 15.40
C ASN A 212 -3.50 16.27 15.11
N VAL A 213 -3.36 15.65 13.92
CA VAL A 213 -4.23 14.57 13.42
C VAL A 213 -3.50 13.21 13.45
N PHE A 214 -2.27 13.18 13.94
CA PHE A 214 -1.31 12.08 13.68
C PHE A 214 -1.25 10.90 14.63
N ARG A 215 -2.09 10.80 15.64
CA ARG A 215 -1.94 9.66 16.56
C ARG A 215 -2.11 8.32 15.85
N MET A 216 -3.10 8.19 14.97
CA MET A 216 -3.34 6.96 14.19
C MET A 216 -2.26 6.72 13.12
N ALA A 217 -1.71 7.78 12.52
CA ALA A 217 -0.63 7.65 11.53
C ALA A 217 0.67 7.11 12.16
N GLU A 218 0.98 7.49 13.38
CA GLU A 218 2.14 6.95 14.12
C GLU A 218 1.96 5.46 14.41
N GLU A 219 0.79 5.04 14.90
CA GLU A 219 0.46 3.65 15.17
C GLU A 219 0.54 2.79 13.89
N LEU A 220 -0.08 3.24 12.79
CA LEU A 220 -0.02 2.54 11.49
C LEU A 220 1.39 2.51 10.89
N TYR A 221 2.18 3.55 11.09
CA TYR A 221 3.57 3.59 10.65
C TYR A 221 4.44 2.59 11.44
N GLU A 222 4.23 2.50 12.75
CA GLU A 222 4.93 1.53 13.59
C GLU A 222 4.52 0.09 13.29
N ASP A 223 3.24 -0.17 13.03
CA ASP A 223 2.75 -1.49 12.63
C ASP A 223 3.33 -1.90 11.26
N GLY A 224 3.34 -1.02 10.28
CA GLY A 224 3.96 -1.31 8.99
C GLY A 224 5.49 -1.51 9.07
N ARG A 225 6.17 -0.84 10.01
CA ARG A 225 7.59 -1.13 10.29
C ARG A 225 7.78 -2.50 10.92
N ARG A 226 6.86 -2.91 11.80
CA ARG A 226 6.90 -4.22 12.43
C ARG A 226 6.65 -5.33 11.41
N GLU A 227 5.63 -5.20 10.58
CA GLU A 227 5.36 -6.14 9.47
C GLU A 227 6.55 -6.26 8.51
N ALA A 228 7.15 -5.14 8.10
CA ALA A 228 8.33 -5.15 7.23
C ALA A 228 9.57 -5.80 7.90
N ALA A 229 9.76 -5.61 9.21
CA ALA A 229 10.83 -6.24 9.97
C ALA A 229 10.59 -7.76 10.11
N GLU A 230 9.34 -8.17 10.33
CA GLU A 230 8.94 -9.59 10.37
C GLU A 230 9.14 -10.27 9.01
N ASP A 231 8.76 -9.63 7.91
CA ASP A 231 8.99 -10.13 6.56
C ASP A 231 10.48 -10.30 6.22
N ILE A 232 11.31 -9.35 6.64
CA ILE A 232 12.78 -9.45 6.48
C ILE A 232 13.31 -10.58 7.34
N ALA A 233 12.87 -10.72 8.59
CA ALA A 233 13.28 -11.79 9.47
C ALA A 233 12.89 -13.19 8.93
N HIS A 234 11.66 -13.32 8.41
CA HIS A 234 11.20 -14.55 7.78
C HIS A 234 12.01 -14.92 6.52
N ARG A 235 12.35 -13.93 5.67
CA ARG A 235 13.22 -14.19 4.50
C ARG A 235 14.62 -14.62 4.93
N LEU A 236 15.22 -13.94 5.90
CA LEU A 236 16.55 -14.30 6.41
C LEU A 236 16.57 -15.70 7.04
N LEU A 237 15.50 -16.09 7.76
CA LEU A 237 15.34 -17.44 8.30
C LEU A 237 15.17 -18.48 7.20
N ALA A 238 14.41 -18.19 6.15
CA ALA A 238 14.23 -19.06 4.99
C ALA A 238 15.52 -19.25 4.19
N GLU A 239 16.40 -18.24 4.18
CA GLU A 239 17.74 -18.28 3.57
C GLU A 239 18.80 -18.89 4.50
N GLY A 240 18.41 -19.38 5.69
CA GLY A 240 19.31 -20.00 6.66
C GLY A 240 20.25 -19.01 7.37
N VAL A 241 19.93 -17.72 7.35
CA VAL A 241 20.69 -16.69 8.06
C VAL A 241 20.20 -16.63 9.51
N PRO A 242 21.05 -16.88 10.54
CA PRO A 242 20.63 -16.78 11.93
C PRO A 242 20.28 -15.33 12.27
N VAL A 243 19.06 -15.10 12.75
CA VAL A 243 18.65 -13.79 13.27
C VAL A 243 19.03 -13.73 14.74
N ASP A 244 20.28 -13.38 15.03
CA ASP A 244 20.73 -13.13 16.41
C ASP A 244 20.13 -11.84 16.94
N GLY A 245 19.14 -11.97 17.82
CA GLY A 245 18.44 -10.87 18.48
C GLY A 245 19.26 -10.10 19.53
N LYS A 246 20.57 -9.93 19.34
CA LYS A 246 21.41 -9.07 20.19
C LYS A 246 22.13 -8.06 19.31
N SER A 247 21.68 -6.83 19.38
CA SER A 247 22.46 -5.69 18.92
C SER A 247 23.66 -5.53 19.86
N ASP A 248 24.77 -6.15 19.51
CA ASP A 248 26.04 -5.81 20.16
C ASP A 248 26.38 -4.40 19.79
N GLY A 249 26.39 -3.50 20.79
CA GLY A 249 26.85 -2.14 20.66
C GLY A 249 28.30 -2.06 20.14
N PRO A 250 28.81 -0.86 19.78
CA PRO A 250 30.06 -0.69 19.03
C PRO A 250 31.37 -1.16 19.73
N ALA A 251 31.28 -1.89 20.85
CA ALA A 251 32.46 -2.36 21.62
C ALA A 251 33.02 -3.71 21.17
N SER A 252 32.35 -4.51 20.32
CA SER A 252 32.82 -5.88 19.99
C SER A 252 33.62 -6.01 18.69
N ARG A 253 33.88 -4.87 17.98
CA ARG A 253 34.66 -4.91 16.73
C ARG A 253 36.18 -4.99 16.89
N LYS A 254 36.70 -4.86 18.12
CA LYS A 254 38.16 -4.87 18.36
C LYS A 254 38.79 -6.24 18.59
N THR A 255 38.01 -7.27 18.91
CA THR A 255 38.52 -8.61 19.29
C THR A 255 38.67 -9.58 18.14
N ARG A 256 38.12 -9.30 16.94
CA ARG A 256 38.25 -10.22 15.78
C ARG A 256 39.44 -9.93 14.86
N ALA A 257 40.08 -8.75 15.00
CA ALA A 257 41.27 -8.42 14.22
C ALA A 257 42.55 -9.02 14.80
N ASP A 258 42.58 -9.33 16.10
CA ASP A 258 43.76 -9.89 16.75
C ASP A 258 43.86 -11.42 16.70
N ALA A 259 42.74 -12.12 16.45
CA ALA A 259 42.74 -13.58 16.26
C ALA A 259 43.25 -14.03 14.88
N ALA A 260 43.22 -13.15 13.88
CA ALA A 260 43.71 -13.46 12.53
C ALA A 260 45.21 -13.23 12.33
N ARG A 261 45.92 -12.59 13.28
CA ARG A 261 47.35 -12.36 13.22
C ARG A 261 48.21 -13.41 13.93
N GLY A 262 47.59 -14.31 14.71
CA GLY A 262 48.31 -15.38 15.45
C GLY A 262 48.51 -16.68 14.72
N ALA A 263 47.98 -16.85 13.49
CA ALA A 263 47.99 -18.13 12.78
C ALA A 263 49.01 -18.22 11.61
N LEU A 264 49.89 -17.23 11.46
CA LEU A 264 50.86 -17.17 10.36
C LEU A 264 52.34 -17.14 10.79
N THR A 265 52.66 -17.72 11.95
CA THR A 265 54.07 -17.97 12.33
C THR A 265 54.17 -19.28 13.08
N LEU A 266 54.19 -20.41 12.35
CA LEU A 266 54.85 -21.65 12.72
C LEU A 266 54.78 -22.63 11.52
N THR A 267 55.92 -22.82 10.92
CA THR A 267 56.45 -23.65 9.84
C THR A 267 56.57 -23.01 8.51
#